data_69ff8aa1410f8308b7efaa4508868ee9
#
_entry.id   69ff8aa1410f8308b7efaa4508868ee9
#
_cell.length_a   1.000
_cell.length_b   1.000
_cell.length_c   1.000
_cell.angle_alpha   90.00
_cell.angle_beta   90.00
_cell.angle_gamma   90.00
#
_symmetry.space_group_name_H-M   'P 1'
#
loop_
_entity.id
_entity.type
_entity.pdbx_description
1 polymer ?
#
loop_
_entity_poly.entity_id
_entity_poly.type
_entity_poly.pdbx_seq_one_letter_code
_entity_poly.pdbx_strand_id
1 'polypeptide(L)'
;RVAALTDAAHATAFNSGMAAISNTLMSLAAQGKNIVTSKHLFGNTYALLVATLRRFGVKVRLRDLTNIEAVREAIDDDTCCVFLEILTNPQLEVADLKAISEVAHEKNVPLVVDSTVIPFTQFSAKSLGVDIEVVSSSKYVSGGATSLGGLVIDYGTPFNGDFAKRLYGEMLFNFGAYMTPQVAYMQTIGLETL
;
A
#
# COMPACT_ATOMS: atom_id res chain seq x y z
N ARG A 1 8.86 -13.36 9.18
CA ARG A 1 7.54 -13.89 9.60
C ARG A 1 6.41 -13.42 8.68
N VAL A 2 6.20 -12.10 8.53
CA VAL A 2 5.10 -11.57 7.70
C VAL A 2 5.14 -12.15 6.29
N ALA A 3 6.27 -12.08 5.59
CA ALA A 3 6.39 -12.64 4.24
C ALA A 3 6.03 -14.14 4.17
N ALA A 4 6.39 -14.92 5.20
CA ALA A 4 6.02 -16.34 5.26
C ALA A 4 4.52 -16.56 5.52
N LEU A 5 3.87 -15.67 6.27
CA LEU A 5 2.42 -15.75 6.54
C LEU A 5 1.57 -15.36 5.32
N THR A 6 2.09 -14.45 4.49
CA THR A 6 1.38 -13.89 3.34
C THR A 6 1.79 -14.48 2.00
N ASP A 7 2.75 -15.41 1.99
CA ASP A 7 3.37 -15.95 0.77
C ASP A 7 3.94 -14.83 -0.13
N ALA A 8 4.53 -13.81 0.49
CA ALA A 8 5.12 -12.66 -0.19
C ALA A 8 6.61 -12.91 -0.50
N ALA A 9 7.10 -12.24 -1.54
CA ALA A 9 8.52 -12.24 -1.89
C ALA A 9 9.34 -11.44 -0.86
N HIS A 10 8.82 -10.28 -0.43
CA HIS A 10 9.47 -9.41 0.53
C HIS A 10 8.46 -8.81 1.52
N ALA A 11 8.95 -8.48 2.72
CA ALA A 11 8.21 -7.67 3.69
C ALA A 11 9.19 -6.70 4.36
N THR A 12 8.88 -5.41 4.32
CA THR A 12 9.69 -4.33 4.86
C THR A 12 8.95 -3.62 5.98
N ALA A 13 9.62 -3.43 7.12
CA ALA A 13 9.03 -2.78 8.29
C ALA A 13 9.44 -1.30 8.38
N PHE A 14 8.47 -0.46 8.73
CA PHE A 14 8.58 0.99 8.88
C PHE A 14 8.14 1.43 10.29
N ASN A 15 8.56 2.62 10.70
CA ASN A 15 8.20 3.20 12.00
C ASN A 15 6.73 3.64 12.13
N SER A 16 5.97 3.67 11.04
CA SER A 16 4.53 3.99 11.04
C SER A 16 3.84 3.53 9.75
N GLY A 17 2.51 3.40 9.79
CA GLY A 17 1.70 3.12 8.60
C GLY A 17 1.85 4.21 7.54
N MET A 18 1.88 5.50 7.94
CA MET A 18 2.09 6.59 6.97
C MET A 18 3.48 6.55 6.34
N ALA A 19 4.51 6.11 7.07
CA ALA A 19 5.84 5.89 6.49
C ALA A 19 5.82 4.75 5.47
N ALA A 20 5.12 3.65 5.76
CA ALA A 20 4.93 2.56 4.80
C ALA A 20 4.23 3.06 3.52
N ILE A 21 3.10 3.77 3.65
CA ILE A 21 2.35 4.32 2.51
C ILE A 21 3.20 5.32 1.71
N SER A 22 3.80 6.32 2.37
CA SER A 22 4.55 7.37 1.68
C SER A 22 5.77 6.82 0.95
N ASN A 23 6.54 5.93 1.59
CA ASN A 23 7.71 5.32 0.95
C ASN A 23 7.30 4.41 -0.22
N THR A 24 6.19 3.67 -0.10
CA THR A 24 5.64 2.86 -1.21
C THR A 24 5.28 3.74 -2.40
N LEU A 25 4.45 4.76 -2.18
CA LEU A 25 4.00 5.63 -3.27
C LEU A 25 5.15 6.41 -3.90
N MET A 26 6.11 6.88 -3.12
CA MET A 26 7.31 7.58 -3.63
C MET A 26 8.27 6.63 -4.36
N SER A 27 8.29 5.35 -4.03
CA SER A 27 9.08 4.34 -4.78
C SER A 27 8.52 4.08 -6.18
N LEU A 28 7.22 4.27 -6.37
CA LEU A 28 6.53 4.03 -7.65
C LEU A 28 6.38 5.30 -8.47
N ALA A 29 6.15 6.44 -7.81
CA ALA A 29 5.84 7.70 -8.45
C ALA A 29 7.10 8.47 -8.90
N ALA A 30 6.92 9.28 -9.94
CA ALA A 30 7.90 10.27 -10.40
C ALA A 30 7.17 11.54 -10.83
N GLN A 31 7.91 12.64 -11.01
CA GLN A 31 7.37 13.87 -11.56
C GLN A 31 6.67 13.61 -12.91
N GLY A 32 5.47 14.12 -13.07
CA GLY A 32 4.65 13.97 -14.27
C GLY A 32 3.75 12.73 -14.25
N LYS A 33 4.09 11.71 -13.49
CA LYS A 33 3.28 10.49 -13.34
C LYS A 33 2.00 10.72 -12.54
N ASN A 34 1.08 9.76 -12.61
CA ASN A 34 -0.18 9.84 -11.88
C ASN A 34 -0.47 8.56 -11.08
N ILE A 35 -1.26 8.75 -10.02
CA ILE A 35 -1.81 7.68 -9.18
C ILE A 35 -3.33 7.69 -9.34
N VAL A 36 -3.93 6.56 -9.71
CA VAL A 36 -5.37 6.37 -9.72
C VAL A 36 -5.81 5.89 -8.34
N THR A 37 -6.79 6.55 -7.73
CA THR A 37 -7.20 6.24 -6.36
C THR A 37 -8.64 6.66 -6.07
N SER A 38 -9.19 6.19 -4.93
CA SER A 38 -10.49 6.63 -4.42
C SER A 38 -10.42 8.02 -3.76
N LYS A 39 -11.55 8.71 -3.72
CA LYS A 39 -11.74 9.87 -2.83
C LYS A 39 -11.99 9.46 -1.37
N HIS A 40 -12.34 8.20 -1.14
CA HIS A 40 -12.62 7.63 0.16
C HIS A 40 -11.36 6.91 0.66
N LEU A 41 -10.54 7.65 1.39
CA LEU A 41 -9.28 7.21 1.99
C LEU A 41 -9.17 7.76 3.40
N PHE A 42 -8.35 7.11 4.21
CA PHE A 42 -7.91 7.67 5.49
C PHE A 42 -7.35 9.08 5.31
N GLY A 43 -7.77 10.02 6.16
CA GLY A 43 -7.53 11.45 5.96
C GLY A 43 -6.08 11.84 5.69
N ASN A 44 -5.10 11.23 6.39
CA ASN A 44 -3.69 11.52 6.16
C ASN A 44 -3.18 10.96 4.83
N THR A 45 -3.70 9.81 4.39
CA THR A 45 -3.39 9.24 3.06
C THR A 45 -3.93 10.14 1.96
N TYR A 46 -5.16 10.61 2.10
CA TYR A 46 -5.74 11.59 1.19
C TYR A 46 -4.90 12.86 1.12
N ALA A 47 -4.53 13.44 2.27
CA ALA A 47 -3.71 14.66 2.33
C ALA A 47 -2.31 14.44 1.74
N LEU A 48 -1.68 13.28 1.97
CA LEU A 48 -0.41 12.91 1.34
C LEU A 48 -0.51 12.98 -0.19
N LEU A 49 -1.54 12.38 -0.76
CA LEU A 49 -1.76 12.32 -2.20
C LEU A 49 -2.05 13.72 -2.79
N VAL A 50 -3.11 14.38 -2.32
CA VAL A 50 -3.62 15.60 -2.99
C VAL A 50 -2.85 16.87 -2.64
N ALA A 51 -2.13 16.89 -1.51
CA ALA A 51 -1.36 18.06 -1.08
C ALA A 51 0.15 17.84 -1.18
N THR A 52 0.68 16.77 -0.55
CA THR A 52 2.13 16.57 -0.45
C THR A 52 2.73 16.12 -1.76
N LEU A 53 2.29 14.99 -2.33
CA LEU A 53 2.86 14.44 -3.56
C LEU A 53 2.63 15.35 -4.78
N ARG A 54 1.53 16.09 -4.78
CA ARG A 54 1.26 17.10 -5.81
C ARG A 54 2.36 18.16 -5.91
N ARG A 55 2.99 18.55 -4.79
CA ARG A 55 4.10 19.51 -4.77
C ARG A 55 5.36 18.96 -5.45
N PHE A 56 5.48 17.65 -5.54
CA PHE A 56 6.55 16.95 -6.24
C PHE A 56 6.18 16.57 -7.69
N GLY A 57 5.07 17.14 -8.20
CA GLY A 57 4.64 16.96 -9.58
C GLY A 57 3.92 15.64 -9.86
N VAL A 58 3.52 14.90 -8.84
CA VAL A 58 2.70 13.69 -8.98
C VAL A 58 1.24 14.10 -9.12
N LYS A 59 0.57 13.65 -10.16
CA LYS A 59 -0.86 13.88 -10.39
C LYS A 59 -1.68 12.83 -9.64
N VAL A 60 -2.88 13.18 -9.16
CA VAL A 60 -3.78 12.26 -8.49
C VAL A 60 -5.13 12.24 -9.22
N ARG A 61 -5.55 11.07 -9.63
CA ARG A 61 -6.83 10.83 -10.31
C ARG A 61 -7.80 10.17 -9.37
N LEU A 62 -8.67 10.97 -8.78
CA LEU A 62 -9.73 10.48 -7.89
C LEU A 62 -10.88 9.89 -8.72
N ARG A 63 -11.23 8.64 -8.47
CA ARG A 63 -12.29 7.90 -9.16
C ARG A 63 -13.16 7.14 -8.15
N ASP A 64 -14.32 6.77 -8.61
CA ASP A 64 -15.14 5.75 -7.94
C ASP A 64 -14.58 4.39 -8.32
N LEU A 65 -13.90 3.74 -7.37
CA LEU A 65 -13.24 2.45 -7.60
C LEU A 65 -14.20 1.25 -7.50
N THR A 66 -15.47 1.49 -7.21
CA THR A 66 -16.54 0.47 -7.35
C THR A 66 -17.02 0.37 -8.81
N ASN A 67 -16.69 1.37 -9.65
CA ASN A 67 -16.97 1.39 -11.08
C ASN A 67 -15.71 1.03 -11.88
N ILE A 68 -15.64 -0.21 -12.37
CA ILE A 68 -14.46 -0.74 -13.08
C ILE A 68 -14.15 0.03 -14.36
N GLU A 69 -15.16 0.47 -15.11
CA GLU A 69 -14.92 1.26 -16.32
C GLU A 69 -14.31 2.62 -16.00
N ALA A 70 -14.72 3.26 -14.90
CA ALA A 70 -14.10 4.51 -14.45
C ALA A 70 -12.62 4.31 -14.04
N VAL A 71 -12.26 3.12 -13.52
CA VAL A 71 -10.87 2.74 -13.25
C VAL A 71 -10.12 2.56 -14.57
N ARG A 72 -10.68 1.80 -15.51
CA ARG A 72 -10.07 1.53 -16.83
C ARG A 72 -9.76 2.81 -17.61
N GLU A 73 -10.69 3.76 -17.65
CA GLU A 73 -10.54 5.06 -18.30
C GLU A 73 -9.51 5.97 -17.61
N ALA A 74 -9.33 5.78 -16.31
CA ALA A 74 -8.38 6.59 -15.53
C ALA A 74 -6.92 6.16 -15.69
N ILE A 75 -6.65 4.92 -16.10
CA ILE A 75 -5.30 4.38 -16.27
C ILE A 75 -4.77 4.72 -17.65
N ASP A 76 -3.61 5.39 -17.71
CA ASP A 76 -2.87 5.70 -18.94
C ASP A 76 -1.37 5.38 -18.78
N ASP A 77 -0.57 5.71 -19.80
CA ASP A 77 0.88 5.43 -19.87
C ASP A 77 1.69 6.17 -18.78
N ASP A 78 1.10 7.18 -18.15
CA ASP A 78 1.70 7.92 -17.03
C ASP A 78 1.25 7.39 -15.67
N THR A 79 0.36 6.40 -15.61
CA THR A 79 -0.10 5.82 -14.35
C THR A 79 0.98 4.94 -13.74
N CYS A 80 1.42 5.26 -12.52
CA CYS A 80 2.46 4.51 -11.81
C CYS A 80 1.90 3.46 -10.84
N CYS A 81 0.67 3.62 -10.37
CA CYS A 81 -0.05 2.61 -9.60
C CYS A 81 -1.55 2.95 -9.50
N VAL A 82 -2.34 1.93 -9.20
CA VAL A 82 -3.68 2.09 -8.60
C VAL A 82 -3.52 1.87 -7.11
N PHE A 83 -4.03 2.81 -6.29
CA PHE A 83 -3.96 2.74 -4.82
C PHE A 83 -5.35 2.80 -4.21
N LEU A 84 -5.68 1.91 -3.27
CA LEU A 84 -6.94 1.95 -2.53
C LEU A 84 -6.84 1.30 -1.15
N GLU A 85 -7.84 1.57 -0.31
CA GLU A 85 -8.09 0.82 0.91
C GLU A 85 -9.02 -0.35 0.61
N ILE A 86 -8.71 -1.55 1.11
CA ILE A 86 -9.53 -2.75 0.89
C ILE A 86 -10.95 -2.57 1.44
N LEU A 87 -11.07 -1.87 2.54
CA LEU A 87 -12.32 -1.41 3.14
C LEU A 87 -12.11 0.04 3.57
N THR A 88 -12.85 0.95 2.98
CA THR A 88 -12.67 2.38 3.23
C THR A 88 -13.09 2.77 4.65
N ASN A 89 -12.34 3.67 5.27
CA ASN A 89 -12.64 4.19 6.60
C ASN A 89 -12.96 5.71 6.51
N PRO A 90 -14.15 6.19 6.87
CA PRO A 90 -15.24 5.47 7.58
C PRO A 90 -16.38 4.94 6.70
N GLN A 91 -16.34 5.06 5.37
CA GLN A 91 -17.47 4.81 4.48
C GLN A 91 -17.82 3.32 4.36
N LEU A 92 -16.90 2.40 4.68
CA LEU A 92 -17.04 0.95 4.59
C LEU A 92 -17.37 0.45 3.16
N GLU A 93 -16.88 1.14 2.14
CA GLU A 93 -16.95 0.69 0.76
C GLU A 93 -15.92 -0.40 0.51
N VAL A 94 -16.32 -1.43 -0.24
CA VAL A 94 -15.47 -2.53 -0.67
C VAL A 94 -15.36 -2.48 -2.19
N ALA A 95 -14.13 -2.44 -2.70
CA ALA A 95 -13.86 -2.51 -4.13
C ALA A 95 -13.59 -3.97 -4.56
N ASP A 96 -13.93 -4.30 -5.81
CA ASP A 96 -13.56 -5.58 -6.41
C ASP A 96 -12.08 -5.59 -6.80
N LEU A 97 -11.23 -6.03 -5.86
CA LEU A 97 -9.77 -6.05 -6.04
C LEU A 97 -9.35 -6.88 -7.26
N LYS A 98 -10.04 -8.00 -7.51
CA LYS A 98 -9.72 -8.88 -8.63
C LYS A 98 -9.99 -8.19 -9.96
N ALA A 99 -11.16 -7.59 -10.12
CA ALA A 99 -11.50 -6.85 -11.32
C ALA A 99 -10.59 -5.63 -11.52
N ILE A 100 -10.24 -4.90 -10.45
CA ILE A 100 -9.31 -3.77 -10.51
C ILE A 100 -7.91 -4.23 -10.91
N SER A 101 -7.42 -5.35 -10.35
CA SER A 101 -6.10 -5.87 -10.68
C SER A 101 -6.01 -6.27 -12.16
N GLU A 102 -7.03 -6.94 -12.68
CA GLU A 102 -7.10 -7.33 -14.11
C GLU A 102 -6.96 -6.10 -15.02
N VAL A 103 -7.74 -5.05 -14.74
CA VAL A 103 -7.69 -3.79 -15.50
C VAL A 103 -6.34 -3.07 -15.37
N ALA A 104 -5.75 -3.04 -14.18
CA ALA A 104 -4.44 -2.43 -13.96
C ALA A 104 -3.32 -3.21 -14.67
N HIS A 105 -3.36 -4.54 -14.59
CA HIS A 105 -2.36 -5.42 -15.21
C HIS A 105 -2.41 -5.42 -16.73
N GLU A 106 -3.59 -5.23 -17.36
CA GLU A 106 -3.71 -5.01 -18.81
C GLU A 106 -2.85 -3.83 -19.30
N LYS A 107 -2.57 -2.86 -18.41
CA LYS A 107 -1.76 -1.67 -18.66
C LYS A 107 -0.36 -1.73 -18.02
N ASN A 108 0.05 -2.87 -17.47
CA ASN A 108 1.30 -3.05 -16.72
C ASN A 108 1.43 -2.09 -15.52
N VAL A 109 0.32 -1.80 -14.85
CA VAL A 109 0.26 -0.91 -13.67
C VAL A 109 0.04 -1.77 -12.43
N PRO A 110 0.86 -1.62 -11.36
CA PRO A 110 0.70 -2.36 -10.11
C PRO A 110 -0.51 -1.88 -9.32
N LEU A 111 -1.17 -2.84 -8.65
CA LEU A 111 -2.21 -2.61 -7.67
C LEU A 111 -1.62 -2.56 -6.26
N VAL A 112 -1.75 -1.43 -5.58
CA VAL A 112 -1.33 -1.20 -4.19
C VAL A 112 -2.55 -1.09 -3.29
N VAL A 113 -2.62 -1.88 -2.24
CA VAL A 113 -3.78 -1.93 -1.34
C VAL A 113 -3.38 -1.66 0.10
N ASP A 114 -4.07 -0.76 0.77
CA ASP A 114 -4.01 -0.63 2.23
C ASP A 114 -5.04 -1.56 2.88
N SER A 115 -4.55 -2.57 3.59
CA SER A 115 -5.35 -3.57 4.27
C SER A 115 -5.41 -3.38 5.79
N THR A 116 -5.09 -2.20 6.28
CA THR A 116 -4.98 -1.93 7.72
C THR A 116 -6.21 -2.35 8.52
N VAL A 117 -7.42 -2.22 7.95
CA VAL A 117 -8.68 -2.52 8.66
C VAL A 117 -9.11 -3.99 8.57
N ILE A 118 -8.50 -4.76 7.67
CA ILE A 118 -8.69 -6.22 7.58
C ILE A 118 -7.32 -6.88 7.67
N PRO A 119 -7.02 -7.61 8.75
CA PRO A 119 -5.72 -8.24 8.89
C PRO A 119 -5.39 -9.20 7.74
N PHE A 120 -4.17 -9.18 7.27
CA PHE A 120 -3.68 -10.04 6.18
C PHE A 120 -3.75 -11.55 6.48
N THR A 121 -4.08 -11.92 7.72
CA THR A 121 -4.38 -13.31 8.11
C THR A 121 -5.81 -13.73 7.77
N GLN A 122 -6.71 -12.79 7.45
CA GLN A 122 -8.11 -13.05 7.18
C GLN A 122 -8.43 -13.19 5.68
N PHE A 123 -7.50 -12.83 4.80
CA PHE A 123 -7.65 -12.94 3.35
C PHE A 123 -6.28 -13.08 2.69
N SER A 124 -6.27 -13.46 1.41
CA SER A 124 -5.04 -13.51 0.61
C SER A 124 -5.06 -12.39 -0.44
N ALA A 125 -4.36 -11.29 -0.17
CA ALA A 125 -4.23 -10.18 -1.11
C ALA A 125 -3.62 -10.66 -2.44
N LYS A 126 -2.59 -11.53 -2.37
CA LYS A 126 -1.94 -12.14 -3.55
C LYS A 126 -2.94 -12.85 -4.46
N SER A 127 -3.88 -13.61 -3.89
CA SER A 127 -4.89 -14.36 -4.68
C SER A 127 -5.91 -13.45 -5.37
N LEU A 128 -6.03 -12.21 -4.91
CA LEU A 128 -6.89 -11.18 -5.48
C LEU A 128 -6.15 -10.28 -6.50
N GLY A 129 -4.90 -10.63 -6.82
CA GLY A 129 -4.09 -9.88 -7.79
C GLY A 129 -3.44 -8.61 -7.25
N VAL A 130 -3.37 -8.44 -5.93
CA VAL A 130 -2.65 -7.33 -5.31
C VAL A 130 -1.15 -7.54 -5.47
N ASP A 131 -0.43 -6.50 -5.90
CA ASP A 131 1.01 -6.54 -6.12
C ASP A 131 1.79 -6.10 -4.88
N ILE A 132 1.27 -5.08 -4.21
CA ILE A 132 1.87 -4.51 -3.00
C ILE A 132 0.76 -4.26 -1.99
N GLU A 133 0.96 -4.74 -0.77
CA GLU A 133 0.07 -4.50 0.36
C GLU A 133 0.77 -3.61 1.38
N VAL A 134 0.09 -2.57 1.86
CA VAL A 134 0.55 -1.69 2.94
C VAL A 134 -0.34 -1.85 4.15
N VAL A 135 0.27 -1.84 5.33
CA VAL A 135 -0.44 -2.07 6.60
C VAL A 135 0.06 -1.11 7.67
N SER A 136 -0.83 -0.41 8.33
CA SER A 136 -0.50 0.22 9.61
C SER A 136 -0.44 -0.85 10.70
N SER A 137 0.75 -1.39 10.93
CA SER A 137 0.96 -2.42 11.94
C SER A 137 0.75 -1.92 13.38
N SER A 138 0.56 -0.61 13.56
CA SER A 138 0.10 0.01 14.81
C SER A 138 -1.27 -0.46 15.28
N LYS A 139 -2.07 -1.07 14.41
CA LYS A 139 -3.44 -1.50 14.69
C LYS A 139 -3.45 -2.95 15.19
N TYR A 140 -3.93 -3.87 14.37
CA TYR A 140 -4.10 -5.27 14.76
C TYR A 140 -2.77 -6.00 14.98
N VAL A 141 -1.79 -5.78 14.10
CA VAL A 141 -0.48 -6.47 14.13
C VAL A 141 0.28 -6.24 15.44
N SER A 142 0.13 -5.06 16.05
CA SER A 142 0.78 -4.78 17.33
C SER A 142 0.11 -5.43 18.54
N GLY A 143 -0.97 -6.19 18.35
CA GLY A 143 -1.72 -6.79 19.46
C GLY A 143 -2.54 -5.78 20.26
N GLY A 144 -3.14 -4.78 19.60
CA GLY A 144 -4.02 -3.79 20.24
C GLY A 144 -3.37 -2.42 20.47
N ALA A 145 -2.69 -1.91 19.45
CA ALA A 145 -2.08 -0.56 19.45
C ALA A 145 -0.99 -0.36 20.53
N THR A 146 -0.21 -1.39 20.79
CA THR A 146 0.87 -1.34 21.79
C THR A 146 2.10 -0.55 21.31
N SER A 147 2.26 -0.41 19.99
CA SER A 147 3.40 0.29 19.39
C SER A 147 3.04 0.83 18.00
N LEU A 148 3.75 1.88 17.56
CA LEU A 148 3.62 2.39 16.20
C LEU A 148 4.44 1.55 15.22
N GLY A 149 3.90 1.33 14.02
CA GLY A 149 4.62 0.65 12.98
C GLY A 149 3.86 0.61 11.66
N GLY A 150 4.55 0.23 10.61
CA GLY A 150 4.01 0.00 9.29
C GLY A 150 4.71 -1.17 8.61
N LEU A 151 4.01 -1.82 7.71
CA LEU A 151 4.54 -2.92 6.90
C LEU A 151 4.26 -2.63 5.43
N VAL A 152 5.20 -2.99 4.58
CA VAL A 152 5.00 -3.10 3.13
C VAL A 152 5.29 -4.55 2.75
N ILE A 153 4.30 -5.18 2.15
CA ILE A 153 4.33 -6.58 1.73
C ILE A 153 4.36 -6.57 0.20
N ASP A 154 5.45 -7.05 -0.38
CA ASP A 154 5.66 -7.09 -1.82
C ASP A 154 5.53 -8.54 -2.30
N TYR A 155 4.58 -8.78 -3.18
CA TYR A 155 4.32 -10.12 -3.72
C TYR A 155 5.24 -10.52 -4.87
N GLY A 156 6.16 -9.63 -5.29
CA GLY A 156 7.17 -9.92 -6.30
C GLY A 156 6.61 -10.13 -7.69
N THR A 157 5.51 -9.47 -8.02
CA THR A 157 4.89 -9.56 -9.33
C THR A 157 5.70 -8.81 -10.40
N PRO A 158 5.57 -9.15 -11.70
CA PRO A 158 6.31 -8.47 -12.75
C PRO A 158 5.94 -6.98 -12.90
N PHE A 159 4.78 -6.57 -12.39
CA PHE A 159 4.32 -5.18 -12.44
C PHE A 159 5.05 -4.27 -11.47
N ASN A 160 5.70 -4.82 -10.44
CA ASN A 160 6.45 -4.06 -9.43
C ASN A 160 7.83 -3.60 -9.94
N GLY A 161 8.39 -4.24 -10.96
CA GLY A 161 9.75 -3.97 -11.43
C GLY A 161 10.78 -4.07 -10.30
N ASP A 162 11.63 -3.06 -10.15
CA ASP A 162 12.65 -3.00 -9.08
C ASP A 162 12.14 -2.43 -7.74
N PHE A 163 10.84 -2.52 -7.47
CA PHE A 163 10.20 -1.89 -6.32
C PHE A 163 10.88 -2.20 -4.99
N ALA A 164 11.09 -3.49 -4.67
CA ALA A 164 11.71 -3.89 -3.41
C ALA A 164 13.11 -3.29 -3.23
N LYS A 165 13.89 -3.21 -4.30
CA LYS A 165 15.23 -2.60 -4.29
C LYS A 165 15.14 -1.10 -4.02
N ARG A 166 14.24 -0.38 -4.69
CA ARG A 166 14.02 1.06 -4.45
C ARG A 166 13.47 1.33 -3.06
N LEU A 167 12.47 0.55 -2.64
CA LEU A 167 11.85 0.72 -1.32
C LEU A 167 12.88 0.56 -0.20
N TYR A 168 13.65 -0.52 -0.21
CA TYR A 168 14.63 -0.81 0.84
C TYR A 168 15.91 0.02 0.67
N GLY A 169 16.52 -0.01 -0.52
CA GLY A 169 17.84 0.57 -0.77
C GLY A 169 17.85 2.09 -0.90
N GLU A 170 16.74 2.70 -1.28
CA GLU A 170 16.66 4.13 -1.48
C GLU A 170 15.72 4.79 -0.45
N MET A 171 14.43 4.43 -0.46
CA MET A 171 13.45 5.14 0.35
C MET A 171 13.67 4.94 1.84
N LEU A 172 13.75 3.70 2.31
CA LEU A 172 13.94 3.42 3.72
C LEU A 172 15.24 4.02 4.26
N PHE A 173 16.35 3.87 3.51
CA PHE A 173 17.65 4.42 3.92
C PHE A 173 17.68 5.94 3.92
N ASN A 174 17.20 6.58 2.86
CA ASN A 174 17.28 8.03 2.71
C ASN A 174 16.31 8.79 3.63
N PHE A 175 15.14 8.23 3.90
CA PHE A 175 14.15 8.84 4.80
C PHE A 175 14.31 8.42 6.26
N GLY A 176 15.11 7.38 6.54
CA GLY A 176 15.38 6.93 7.91
C GLY A 176 14.14 6.44 8.67
N ALA A 177 13.13 5.94 7.96
CA ALA A 177 11.85 5.53 8.53
C ALA A 177 11.87 4.12 9.16
N TYR A 178 12.99 3.79 9.83
CA TYR A 178 13.23 2.46 10.41
C TYR A 178 12.33 2.18 11.61
N MET A 179 11.81 0.96 11.67
CA MET A 179 11.24 0.42 12.90
C MET A 179 12.38 0.14 13.89
N THR A 180 12.24 0.59 15.14
CA THR A 180 13.24 0.31 16.17
C THR A 180 13.20 -1.15 16.62
N PRO A 181 14.31 -1.74 17.10
CA PRO A 181 14.32 -3.12 17.59
C PRO A 181 13.29 -3.39 18.69
N GLN A 182 13.07 -2.43 19.59
CA GLN A 182 12.09 -2.55 20.67
C GLN A 182 10.65 -2.66 20.10
N VAL A 183 10.31 -1.81 19.12
CA VAL A 183 9.01 -1.84 18.45
C VAL A 183 8.87 -3.15 17.65
N ALA A 184 9.89 -3.58 16.93
CA ALA A 184 9.88 -4.84 16.18
C ALA A 184 9.63 -6.04 17.10
N TYR A 185 10.24 -6.06 18.29
CA TYR A 185 10.00 -7.08 19.29
C TYR A 185 8.54 -7.09 19.77
N MET A 186 7.99 -5.92 20.14
CA MET A 186 6.59 -5.79 20.58
C MET A 186 5.60 -6.24 19.49
N GLN A 187 5.84 -5.85 18.25
CA GLN A 187 5.00 -6.25 17.12
C GLN A 187 5.13 -7.74 16.77
N THR A 188 6.31 -8.33 17.00
CA THR A 188 6.50 -9.77 16.85
C THR A 188 5.66 -10.55 17.87
N ILE A 189 5.53 -10.04 19.11
CA ILE A 189 4.62 -10.61 20.11
C ILE A 189 3.15 -10.41 19.68
N GLY A 190 2.80 -9.21 19.19
CA GLY A 190 1.45 -8.92 18.69
C GLY A 190 0.99 -9.86 17.57
N LEU A 191 1.90 -10.25 16.68
CA LEU A 191 1.63 -11.22 15.61
C LEU A 191 1.16 -12.60 16.12
N GLU A 192 1.47 -12.97 17.34
CA GLU A 192 1.02 -14.24 17.93
C GLU A 192 -0.48 -14.19 18.31
N THR A 193 -1.07 -13.00 18.31
CA THR A 193 -2.48 -12.76 18.67
C THR A 193 -3.36 -12.32 17.50
N LEU A 194 -2.80 -12.21 16.30
CA LEU A 194 -3.47 -11.70 15.10
C LEU A 194 -4.43 -12.72 14.46
#